data_22ccb76ecbce72d97c047f74ad538891
#
_entry.id   22ccb76ecbce72d97c047f74ad538891
#
_cell.length_a   1.000
_cell.length_b   1.000
_cell.length_c   1.000
_cell.angle_alpha   90.00
_cell.angle_beta   90.00
_cell.angle_gamma   90.00
#
_symmetry.space_group_name_H-M   'P 1'
#
loop_
_entity.id
_entity.type
_entity.pdbx_description
1 polymer ?
#
loop_
_entity_poly.entity_id
_entity_poly.type
_entity_poly.pdbx_seq_one_letter_code
_entity_poly.pdbx_strand_id
1 'polypeptide(L)'
;KIGEAQLEIWKSEIDLGDIVSVTGEVITSKRGELSILANSFMLAAKSLRPLPVEHKPLSEESRVRMRYVDLIVRPEARSNARLRPAVMKSLRQTFSSRDFLEVETPMLQVMHGGAAARPFKTFSNAYEMDLFLRIAPELYLKRCVVGGLEKVFEININFRNEGADSSHSPEFA
;
A
#
# COMPACT_ATOMS: atom_id res chain seq x y z
N LYS A 1 -7.30 28.76 27.77
CA LYS A 1 -7.15 27.45 28.41
C LYS A 1 -8.50 26.76 28.40
N ILE A 2 -8.51 25.48 28.15
CA ILE A 2 -9.69 24.63 28.24
C ILE A 2 -10.28 24.69 29.65
N GLY A 3 -11.62 24.83 29.80
CA GLY A 3 -12.29 24.89 31.10
C GLY A 3 -12.40 23.50 31.75
N GLU A 4 -12.72 23.47 33.06
CA GLU A 4 -12.83 22.23 33.85
C GLU A 4 -13.86 21.25 33.24
N ALA A 5 -15.02 21.76 32.82
CA ALA A 5 -16.06 20.93 32.19
C ALA A 5 -15.57 20.20 30.90
N GLN A 6 -14.85 20.90 30.04
CA GLN A 6 -14.27 20.28 28.85
C GLN A 6 -13.13 19.32 29.19
N LEU A 7 -12.38 19.56 30.23
CA LEU A 7 -11.34 18.65 30.69
C LEU A 7 -11.92 17.34 31.23
N GLU A 8 -13.07 17.40 31.93
CA GLU A 8 -13.78 16.18 32.35
C GLU A 8 -14.32 15.38 31.18
N ILE A 9 -14.91 16.04 30.15
CA ILE A 9 -15.32 15.38 28.90
C ILE A 9 -14.11 14.71 28.22
N TRP A 10 -12.98 15.41 28.14
CA TRP A 10 -11.75 14.84 27.58
C TRP A 10 -11.33 13.54 28.29
N LYS A 11 -11.37 13.53 29.62
CA LYS A 11 -10.97 12.36 30.39
C LYS A 11 -11.95 11.18 30.30
N SER A 12 -13.25 11.46 30.13
CA SER A 12 -14.30 10.44 30.15
C SER A 12 -14.64 9.89 28.76
N GLU A 13 -14.45 10.67 27.71
CA GLU A 13 -14.99 10.33 26.40
C GLU A 13 -13.90 10.13 25.32
N ILE A 14 -12.67 10.61 25.55
CA ILE A 14 -11.60 10.48 24.57
C ILE A 14 -10.69 9.29 24.89
N ASP A 15 -10.58 8.39 23.92
CA ASP A 15 -9.77 7.18 24.02
C ASP A 15 -8.60 7.19 23.03
N LEU A 16 -7.69 6.25 23.22
CA LEU A 16 -6.58 6.01 22.29
C LEU A 16 -7.10 5.59 20.92
N GLY A 17 -6.69 6.33 19.89
CA GLY A 17 -7.10 6.11 18.50
C GLY A 17 -8.22 7.04 18.04
N ASP A 18 -8.82 7.82 18.92
CA ASP A 18 -9.78 8.86 18.56
C ASP A 18 -9.09 9.98 17.75
N ILE A 19 -9.82 10.55 16.81
CA ILE A 19 -9.38 11.74 16.09
C ILE A 19 -10.09 12.96 16.69
N VAL A 20 -9.29 13.91 17.13
CA VAL A 20 -9.79 15.13 17.76
C VAL A 20 -9.33 16.36 16.97
N SER A 21 -10.18 17.37 16.91
CA SER A 21 -9.81 18.70 16.44
C SER A 21 -9.54 19.57 17.66
N VAL A 22 -8.42 20.27 17.67
CA VAL A 22 -8.01 21.13 18.80
C VAL A 22 -7.72 22.53 18.27
N THR A 23 -8.27 23.55 18.95
CA THR A 23 -8.00 24.96 18.72
C THR A 23 -7.25 25.52 19.91
N GLY A 24 -6.13 26.22 19.67
CA GLY A 24 -5.32 26.78 20.73
C GLY A 24 -4.07 27.47 20.22
N GLU A 25 -3.23 27.87 21.14
CA GLU A 25 -1.94 28.52 20.90
C GLU A 25 -0.82 27.47 20.76
N VAL A 26 0.03 27.63 19.75
CA VAL A 26 1.22 26.78 19.59
C VAL A 26 2.29 27.25 20.58
N ILE A 27 2.70 26.34 21.46
CA ILE A 27 3.67 26.59 22.51
C ILE A 27 4.77 25.54 22.54
N THR A 28 5.86 25.84 23.22
CA THR A 28 6.84 24.84 23.64
C THR A 28 6.56 24.42 25.07
N SER A 29 6.39 23.12 25.30
CA SER A 29 6.16 22.58 26.63
C SER A 29 7.40 22.76 27.53
N LYS A 30 7.24 22.61 28.85
CA LYS A 30 8.36 22.66 29.81
C LYS A 30 9.47 21.63 29.52
N ARG A 31 9.16 20.58 28.77
CA ARG A 31 10.10 19.52 28.34
C ARG A 31 10.69 19.77 26.95
N GLY A 32 10.38 20.90 26.32
CA GLY A 32 10.89 21.27 24.99
C GLY A 32 10.07 20.72 23.82
N GLU A 33 8.92 20.11 24.05
CA GLU A 33 8.09 19.53 23.00
C GLU A 33 7.17 20.58 22.37
N LEU A 34 7.03 20.56 21.05
CA LEU A 34 6.03 21.36 20.33
C LEU A 34 4.63 20.90 20.74
N SER A 35 3.82 21.80 21.27
CA SER A 35 2.53 21.49 21.88
C SER A 35 1.49 22.54 21.54
N ILE A 36 0.21 22.20 21.70
CA ILE A 36 -0.90 23.15 21.57
C ILE A 36 -1.51 23.37 22.98
N LEU A 37 -1.49 24.62 23.44
CA LEU A 37 -2.25 25.04 24.61
C LEU A 37 -3.71 25.19 24.20
N ALA A 38 -4.50 24.14 24.42
CA ALA A 38 -5.88 24.05 23.94
C ALA A 38 -6.80 25.06 24.61
N ASN A 39 -7.59 25.77 23.80
CA ASN A 39 -8.71 26.59 24.23
C ASN A 39 -10.04 25.83 24.08
N SER A 40 -10.14 24.96 23.07
CA SER A 40 -11.27 24.09 22.83
C SER A 40 -10.83 22.82 22.10
N PHE A 41 -11.63 21.77 22.17
CA PHE A 41 -11.50 20.58 21.34
C PHE A 41 -12.87 20.07 20.91
N MET A 42 -12.86 19.22 19.88
CA MET A 42 -14.04 18.52 19.39
C MET A 42 -13.63 17.11 18.98
N LEU A 43 -14.42 16.11 19.36
CA LEU A 43 -14.27 14.75 18.86
C LEU A 43 -14.69 14.72 17.38
N ALA A 44 -13.74 14.50 16.49
CA ALA A 44 -13.98 14.44 15.03
C ALA A 44 -14.37 13.02 14.59
N ALA A 45 -13.73 11.98 15.17
CA ALA A 45 -14.10 10.59 14.91
C ALA A 45 -13.74 9.72 16.12
N LYS A 46 -14.68 8.88 16.54
CA LYS A 46 -14.51 7.92 17.62
C LYS A 46 -13.91 6.62 17.10
N SER A 47 -12.88 6.13 17.75
CA SER A 47 -12.34 4.79 17.51
C SER A 47 -13.21 3.76 18.22
N LEU A 48 -14.03 3.02 17.45
CA LEU A 48 -14.94 2.01 18.02
C LEU A 48 -14.23 0.71 18.39
N ARG A 49 -12.96 0.55 18.02
CA ARG A 49 -12.13 -0.60 18.38
C ARG A 49 -10.81 -0.10 18.93
N PRO A 50 -10.33 -0.66 20.04
CA PRO A 50 -9.06 -0.27 20.61
C PRO A 50 -7.92 -0.58 19.62
N LEU A 51 -6.94 0.31 19.56
CA LEU A 51 -5.70 0.06 18.85
C LEU A 51 -4.84 -0.94 19.64
N PRO A 52 -4.05 -1.78 18.94
CA PRO A 52 -3.05 -2.62 19.60
C PRO A 52 -2.10 -1.75 20.43
N VAL A 53 -1.87 -2.17 21.65
CA VAL A 53 -0.95 -1.49 22.57
C VAL A 53 0.49 -1.98 22.39
N GLU A 54 1.46 -1.12 22.68
CA GLU A 54 2.89 -1.36 22.51
C GLU A 54 3.38 -2.66 23.21
N HIS A 55 2.79 -3.01 24.34
CA HIS A 55 3.13 -4.21 25.11
C HIS A 55 2.59 -5.53 24.54
N LYS A 56 1.78 -5.46 23.48
CA LYS A 56 1.17 -6.61 22.83
C LYS A 56 1.31 -6.48 21.33
N PRO A 57 2.51 -6.74 20.78
CA PRO A 57 2.76 -6.57 19.36
C PRO A 57 1.84 -7.47 18.55
N LEU A 58 1.41 -6.98 17.39
CA LEU A 58 0.64 -7.76 16.42
C LEU A 58 1.44 -8.99 15.97
N SER A 59 0.77 -10.16 15.88
CA SER A 59 1.36 -11.33 15.24
C SER A 59 1.66 -11.03 13.77
N GLU A 60 2.56 -11.81 13.17
CA GLU A 60 2.91 -11.65 11.76
C GLU A 60 1.67 -11.80 10.86
N GLU A 61 0.85 -12.80 11.12
CA GLU A 61 -0.42 -13.01 10.42
C GLU A 61 -1.35 -11.80 10.55
N SER A 62 -1.50 -11.25 11.75
CA SER A 62 -2.32 -10.05 11.98
C SER A 62 -1.78 -8.82 11.24
N ARG A 63 -0.46 -8.67 11.16
CA ARG A 63 0.20 -7.59 10.40
C ARG A 63 -0.07 -7.66 8.90
N VAL A 64 -0.14 -8.87 8.35
CA VAL A 64 -0.46 -9.09 6.94
C VAL A 64 -1.95 -8.88 6.67
N ARG A 65 -2.83 -9.52 7.47
CA ARG A 65 -4.28 -9.46 7.27
C ARG A 65 -4.89 -8.09 7.57
N MET A 66 -4.37 -7.40 8.60
CA MET A 66 -4.82 -6.07 9.03
C MET A 66 -3.71 -5.03 8.76
N ARG A 67 -3.25 -4.95 7.52
CA ARG A 67 -2.14 -4.08 7.15
C ARG A 67 -2.36 -2.62 7.53
N TYR A 68 -3.59 -2.13 7.46
CA TYR A 68 -3.97 -0.77 7.85
C TYR A 68 -3.72 -0.53 9.35
N VAL A 69 -4.00 -1.51 10.22
CA VAL A 69 -3.70 -1.41 11.66
C VAL A 69 -2.19 -1.40 11.89
N ASP A 70 -1.45 -2.29 11.22
CA ASP A 70 0.02 -2.32 11.27
C ASP A 70 0.64 -0.96 10.87
N LEU A 71 0.09 -0.32 9.84
CA LEU A 71 0.51 1.02 9.41
C LEU A 71 0.20 2.12 10.44
N ILE A 72 -0.89 1.99 11.21
CA ILE A 72 -1.22 2.95 12.28
C ILE A 72 -0.22 2.84 13.43
N VAL A 73 0.05 1.62 13.90
CA VAL A 73 0.77 1.41 15.18
C VAL A 73 2.28 1.25 15.03
N ARG A 74 2.79 0.92 13.82
CA ARG A 74 4.22 0.65 13.62
C ARG A 74 4.88 1.64 12.64
N PRO A 75 5.82 2.47 13.13
CA PRO A 75 6.61 3.37 12.27
C PRO A 75 7.38 2.65 11.17
N GLU A 76 7.94 1.46 11.45
CA GLU A 76 8.69 0.65 10.49
C GLU A 76 7.81 0.18 9.34
N ALA A 77 6.55 -0.18 9.61
CA ALA A 77 5.59 -0.54 8.58
C ALA A 77 5.34 0.63 7.61
N ARG A 78 5.21 1.86 8.13
CA ARG A 78 5.09 3.07 7.32
C ARG A 78 6.35 3.38 6.54
N SER A 79 7.53 3.20 7.14
CA SER A 79 8.82 3.39 6.47
C SER A 79 8.96 2.44 5.28
N ASN A 80 8.68 1.15 5.49
CA ASN A 80 8.72 0.13 4.43
C ASN A 80 7.69 0.41 3.32
N ALA A 81 6.49 0.87 3.69
CA ALA A 81 5.47 1.24 2.71
C ALA A 81 5.90 2.43 1.82
N ARG A 82 6.70 3.36 2.35
CA ARG A 82 7.28 4.49 1.59
C ARG A 82 8.49 4.10 0.75
N LEU A 83 9.24 3.07 1.18
CA LEU A 83 10.43 2.61 0.47
C LEU A 83 10.08 2.05 -0.92
N ARG A 84 9.04 1.22 -1.02
CA ARG A 84 8.63 0.63 -2.30
C ARG A 84 8.37 1.67 -3.40
N PRO A 85 7.53 2.71 -3.20
CA PRO A 85 7.35 3.77 -4.20
C PRO A 85 8.64 4.50 -4.56
N ALA A 86 9.55 4.70 -3.60
CA ALA A 86 10.85 5.33 -3.86
C ALA A 86 11.73 4.48 -4.78
N VAL A 87 11.78 3.17 -4.55
CA VAL A 87 12.48 2.21 -5.42
C VAL A 87 11.87 2.22 -6.83
N MET A 88 10.54 2.14 -6.93
CA MET A 88 9.84 2.16 -8.23
C MET A 88 10.10 3.46 -9.00
N LYS A 89 10.11 4.61 -8.31
CA LYS A 89 10.49 5.89 -8.92
C LYS A 89 11.92 5.87 -9.45
N SER A 90 12.87 5.36 -8.67
CA SER A 90 14.28 5.24 -9.07
C SER A 90 14.46 4.35 -10.30
N LEU A 91 13.78 3.20 -10.36
CA LEU A 91 13.80 2.32 -11.52
C LEU A 91 13.29 3.02 -12.79
N ARG A 92 12.13 3.70 -12.70
CA ARG A 92 11.59 4.47 -13.83
C ARG A 92 12.55 5.55 -14.31
N GLN A 93 13.14 6.32 -13.40
CA GLN A 93 14.13 7.33 -13.74
C GLN A 93 15.34 6.73 -14.43
N THR A 94 15.84 5.58 -13.96
CA THR A 94 16.99 4.89 -14.56
C THR A 94 16.68 4.40 -15.97
N PHE A 95 15.52 3.80 -16.21
CA PHE A 95 15.12 3.36 -17.54
C PHE A 95 14.89 4.55 -18.48
N SER A 96 14.16 5.58 -18.02
CA SER A 96 13.89 6.78 -18.80
C SER A 96 15.18 7.51 -19.21
N SER A 97 16.18 7.62 -18.33
CA SER A 97 17.47 8.25 -18.62
C SER A 97 18.32 7.47 -19.62
N ARG A 98 17.92 6.24 -19.97
CA ARG A 98 18.55 5.37 -20.96
C ARG A 98 17.70 5.18 -22.22
N ASP A 99 16.72 6.04 -22.42
CA ASP A 99 15.78 6.04 -23.55
C ASP A 99 14.91 4.79 -23.66
N PHE A 100 14.62 4.13 -22.54
CA PHE A 100 13.61 3.08 -22.51
C PHE A 100 12.22 3.68 -22.41
N LEU A 101 11.29 3.18 -23.24
CA LEU A 101 9.88 3.53 -23.22
C LEU A 101 9.13 2.62 -22.24
N GLU A 102 8.43 3.21 -21.27
CA GLU A 102 7.50 2.46 -20.40
C GLU A 102 6.24 2.13 -21.20
N VAL A 103 5.88 0.85 -21.24
CA VAL A 103 4.68 0.36 -21.91
C VAL A 103 3.79 -0.40 -20.93
N GLU A 104 2.49 -0.47 -21.27
CA GLU A 104 1.51 -1.28 -20.55
C GLU A 104 0.94 -2.34 -21.51
N THR A 105 1.24 -3.61 -21.23
CA THR A 105 0.76 -4.73 -22.02
C THR A 105 -0.46 -5.40 -21.36
N PRO A 106 -1.30 -6.13 -22.14
CA PRO A 106 -2.51 -6.74 -21.61
C PRO A 106 -2.26 -7.69 -20.45
N MET A 107 -3.04 -7.52 -19.38
CA MET A 107 -3.07 -8.41 -18.23
C MET A 107 -3.90 -9.67 -18.51
N LEU A 108 -5.00 -9.53 -19.27
CA LEU A 108 -5.80 -10.64 -19.76
C LEU A 108 -5.28 -11.06 -21.13
N GLN A 109 -4.97 -12.34 -21.28
CA GLN A 109 -4.34 -12.90 -22.47
C GLN A 109 -5.12 -14.09 -23.00
N VAL A 110 -5.25 -14.21 -24.31
CA VAL A 110 -5.85 -15.37 -24.98
C VAL A 110 -4.91 -16.58 -24.88
N MET A 111 -3.62 -16.32 -24.94
CA MET A 111 -2.56 -17.32 -24.83
C MET A 111 -1.56 -16.87 -23.78
N HIS A 112 -1.39 -17.68 -22.76
CA HIS A 112 -0.34 -17.45 -21.75
C HIS A 112 1.02 -17.95 -22.26
N GLY A 113 2.09 -17.35 -21.77
CA GLY A 113 3.46 -17.75 -22.13
C GLY A 113 4.52 -16.80 -21.59
N GLY A 114 5.79 -17.05 -21.97
CA GLY A 114 6.94 -16.26 -21.51
C GLY A 114 7.54 -16.76 -20.19
N ALA A 115 6.95 -17.77 -19.54
CA ALA A 115 7.48 -18.43 -18.37
C ALA A 115 6.91 -19.86 -18.24
N ALA A 116 7.56 -20.71 -17.45
CA ALA A 116 7.07 -22.03 -17.10
C ALA A 116 6.28 -21.93 -15.78
N ALA A 117 5.02 -21.51 -15.87
CA ALA A 117 4.14 -21.37 -14.70
C ALA A 117 2.70 -21.70 -15.05
N ARG A 118 1.91 -22.10 -14.04
CA ARG A 118 0.49 -22.38 -14.21
C ARG A 118 -0.30 -21.06 -14.15
N PRO A 119 -1.12 -20.73 -15.19
CA PRO A 119 -1.90 -19.50 -15.19
C PRO A 119 -3.17 -19.58 -14.33
N PHE A 120 -3.69 -18.45 -13.91
CA PHE A 120 -5.10 -18.31 -13.53
C PHE A 120 -5.94 -18.21 -14.80
N LYS A 121 -7.03 -18.97 -14.85
CA LYS A 121 -7.99 -18.96 -15.94
C LYS A 121 -9.23 -18.17 -15.55
N THR A 122 -9.77 -17.40 -16.47
CA THR A 122 -11.02 -16.68 -16.36
C THR A 122 -11.82 -16.77 -17.66
N PHE A 123 -13.02 -16.21 -17.70
CA PHE A 123 -13.91 -16.28 -18.86
C PHE A 123 -14.43 -14.87 -19.21
N SER A 124 -14.42 -14.54 -20.49
CA SER A 124 -15.00 -13.33 -21.02
C SER A 124 -16.44 -13.57 -21.49
N ASN A 125 -17.42 -13.00 -20.79
CA ASN A 125 -18.83 -13.12 -21.17
C ASN A 125 -19.15 -12.46 -22.52
N ALA A 126 -18.45 -11.36 -22.85
CA ALA A 126 -18.69 -10.62 -24.09
C ALA A 126 -18.18 -11.35 -25.34
N TYR A 127 -17.10 -12.11 -25.21
CA TYR A 127 -16.48 -12.87 -26.30
C TYR A 127 -16.72 -14.36 -26.20
N GLU A 128 -17.40 -14.82 -25.15
CA GLU A 128 -17.70 -16.24 -24.87
C GLU A 128 -16.45 -17.14 -24.97
N MET A 129 -15.33 -16.68 -24.42
CA MET A 129 -14.06 -17.37 -24.52
C MET A 129 -13.27 -17.35 -23.21
N ASP A 130 -12.40 -18.36 -23.07
CA ASP A 130 -11.44 -18.43 -21.99
C ASP A 130 -10.33 -17.39 -22.15
N LEU A 131 -9.97 -16.74 -21.04
CA LEU A 131 -8.82 -15.87 -20.92
C LEU A 131 -7.95 -16.31 -19.75
N PHE A 132 -6.70 -15.89 -19.80
CA PHE A 132 -5.72 -16.17 -18.75
C PHE A 132 -5.13 -14.88 -18.21
N LEU A 133 -4.92 -14.82 -16.90
CA LEU A 133 -4.07 -13.78 -16.31
C LEU A 133 -2.62 -14.05 -16.72
N ARG A 134 -1.90 -12.99 -17.08
CA ARG A 134 -0.51 -13.12 -17.55
C ARG A 134 0.40 -13.74 -16.48
N ILE A 135 1.26 -14.65 -16.89
CA ILE A 135 2.32 -15.23 -16.07
C ILE A 135 3.65 -14.48 -16.25
N ALA A 136 3.80 -13.74 -17.35
CA ALA A 136 4.92 -12.86 -17.70
C ALA A 136 4.50 -11.91 -18.83
N PRO A 137 5.12 -10.72 -18.96
CA PRO A 137 4.87 -9.78 -20.06
C PRO A 137 5.65 -10.09 -21.34
N GLU A 138 6.53 -11.07 -21.34
CA GLU A 138 7.58 -11.32 -22.33
C GLU A 138 7.06 -11.33 -23.77
N LEU A 139 5.99 -12.06 -24.05
CA LEU A 139 5.48 -12.20 -25.43
C LEU A 139 4.99 -10.88 -26.02
N TYR A 140 4.36 -10.04 -25.19
CA TYR A 140 3.89 -8.72 -25.63
C TYR A 140 5.02 -7.70 -25.73
N LEU A 141 6.01 -7.74 -24.85
CA LEU A 141 7.21 -6.91 -24.97
C LEU A 141 7.98 -7.25 -26.26
N LYS A 142 8.10 -8.53 -26.60
CA LYS A 142 8.66 -8.95 -27.90
C LYS A 142 7.89 -8.40 -29.10
N ARG A 143 6.55 -8.36 -29.02
CA ARG A 143 5.73 -7.73 -30.07
C ARG A 143 5.99 -6.23 -30.19
N CYS A 144 6.19 -5.52 -29.07
CA CYS A 144 6.59 -4.11 -29.10
C CYS A 144 7.91 -3.92 -29.86
N VAL A 145 8.91 -4.76 -29.57
CA VAL A 145 10.21 -4.72 -30.25
C VAL A 145 10.06 -5.03 -31.74
N VAL A 146 9.30 -6.06 -32.12
CA VAL A 146 9.00 -6.36 -33.54
C VAL A 146 8.26 -5.19 -34.20
N GLY A 147 7.42 -4.47 -33.47
CA GLY A 147 6.71 -3.28 -33.93
C GLY A 147 7.58 -2.02 -34.07
N GLY A 148 8.90 -2.10 -33.78
CA GLY A 148 9.86 -1.01 -33.93
C GLY A 148 10.16 -0.22 -32.65
N LEU A 149 9.67 -0.66 -31.49
CA LEU A 149 10.05 -0.05 -30.20
C LEU A 149 11.31 -0.74 -29.67
N GLU A 150 12.48 -0.20 -29.98
CA GLU A 150 13.78 -0.85 -29.74
C GLU A 150 14.10 -1.06 -28.26
N LYS A 151 13.66 -0.12 -27.39
CA LYS A 151 13.92 -0.15 -25.95
C LYS A 151 12.62 0.01 -25.20
N VAL A 152 12.11 -1.06 -24.62
CA VAL A 152 10.86 -1.05 -23.83
C VAL A 152 11.07 -1.68 -22.48
N PHE A 153 10.31 -1.22 -21.50
CA PHE A 153 10.19 -1.87 -20.20
C PHE A 153 8.75 -1.78 -19.70
N GLU A 154 8.41 -2.64 -18.77
CA GLU A 154 7.14 -2.63 -18.09
C GLU A 154 7.36 -3.00 -16.62
N ILE A 155 6.83 -2.20 -15.70
CA ILE A 155 6.74 -2.56 -14.30
C ILE A 155 5.30 -3.00 -14.05
N ASN A 156 5.09 -4.29 -13.83
CA ASN A 156 3.76 -4.87 -13.87
C ASN A 156 3.53 -5.93 -12.79
N ILE A 157 2.28 -6.34 -12.68
CA ILE A 157 1.85 -7.44 -11.83
C ILE A 157 1.70 -8.70 -12.70
N ASN A 158 2.29 -9.80 -12.25
CA ASN A 158 2.17 -11.13 -12.84
C ASN A 158 1.46 -12.08 -11.87
N PHE A 159 0.86 -13.12 -12.42
CA PHE A 159 0.01 -14.05 -11.71
C PHE A 159 0.47 -15.48 -11.98
N ARG A 160 0.75 -16.25 -10.93
CA ARG A 160 1.12 -17.67 -11.05
C ARG A 160 0.29 -18.49 -10.08
N ASN A 161 -0.50 -19.41 -10.61
CA ASN A 161 -1.40 -20.26 -9.84
C ASN A 161 -0.66 -21.51 -9.32
N GLU A 162 0.27 -21.25 -8.43
CA GLU A 162 1.15 -22.24 -7.81
C GLU A 162 1.10 -22.10 -6.29
N GLY A 163 1.88 -22.91 -5.57
CA GLY A 163 1.95 -22.84 -4.10
C GLY A 163 2.49 -21.49 -3.63
N ALA A 164 1.98 -21.01 -2.48
CA ALA A 164 2.45 -19.80 -1.81
C ALA A 164 3.31 -20.18 -0.60
N ASP A 165 4.43 -19.49 -0.43
CA ASP A 165 5.33 -19.60 0.71
C ASP A 165 5.91 -18.22 1.09
N SER A 166 6.93 -18.19 1.93
CA SER A 166 7.56 -16.93 2.38
C SER A 166 8.23 -16.12 1.25
N SER A 167 8.54 -16.74 0.12
CA SER A 167 9.22 -16.15 -1.04
C SER A 167 8.41 -16.18 -2.33
N HIS A 168 7.29 -16.91 -2.35
CA HIS A 168 6.41 -17.05 -3.51
C HIS A 168 5.00 -16.56 -3.20
N SER A 169 4.51 -15.65 -4.03
CA SER A 169 3.14 -15.16 -3.98
C SER A 169 2.44 -15.44 -5.31
N PRO A 170 1.15 -15.77 -5.32
CA PRO A 170 0.40 -15.97 -6.55
C PRO A 170 0.25 -14.69 -7.38
N GLU A 171 0.43 -13.53 -6.76
CA GLU A 171 0.44 -12.21 -7.38
C GLU A 171 1.71 -11.46 -6.94
N PHE A 172 2.51 -10.99 -7.90
CA PHE A 172 3.77 -10.30 -7.62
C PHE A 172 4.13 -9.30 -8.73
N ALA A 173 4.96 -8.33 -8.38
CA ALA A 173 5.51 -7.33 -9.30
C ALA A 173 7.04 -7.35 -9.21
#